data_03fbea3a4b9b51617eea3db3f477889f
#
_entry.id   03fbea3a4b9b51617eea3db3f477889f
#
_cell.length_a   1.000
_cell.length_b   1.000
_cell.length_c   1.000
_cell.angle_alpha   90.00
_cell.angle_beta   90.00
_cell.angle_gamma   90.00
#
_symmetry.space_group_name_H-M   'P 1'
#
loop_
_entity.id
_entity.type
_entity.pdbx_description
1 polymer ?
#
loop_
_entity_poly.entity_id
_entity_poly.type
_entity_poly.pdbx_seq_one_letter_code
_entity_poly.pdbx_strand_id
1 'polypeptide(L)'
;MNVWLNFTSLCDKVATWKDETLLDDITVEGQLMHLRRISRKCSFFDLASLAMGPDGQRERLEVVLKIIDDELSLEEVDGLRRRIKPGDIVQIRGFVERLKGGMSILLHARDINVIQAWKDKHPGVTFLPLPTVVIDNDNKCRSVAEGLTDKTFDLVLHQNGSEQTATGAKGQRIHCKFWINSKTCQQGNNCDFFHVSDVERKTEYVKWLNERLLLKRVRAHIEEDPLDPHGKVGKQQRAQVFVEWLVQTFGSELLAAGKGVVDVAGGRGSVAFELWNKRKLPCTLIEPRPIKLSKLQHKHMKKLQQANEQSDEGYPTESLVPQVMALFNTDTFLEKTEHVQLVEQASLIIGMHPDEATEAILDAAIKFSKPFAVVPCCVFGQKFPHRRLADGSKVLSYKNLIEYLIAKHPNIEKAFLPFDGKNLVLFRRPESCNKQD
;
A
#
# COMPACT_ATOMS: atom_id res chain seq x y z
N MET A 1 -36.89 -14.18 7.52
CA MET A 1 -35.41 -14.11 7.36
C MET A 1 -34.78 -14.64 8.65
N ASN A 2 -33.91 -15.66 8.55
CA ASN A 2 -33.20 -16.15 9.72
C ASN A 2 -32.03 -15.23 10.01
N VAL A 3 -32.03 -14.60 11.19
CA VAL A 3 -30.90 -13.79 11.66
C VAL A 3 -29.89 -14.71 12.33
N TRP A 4 -28.63 -14.64 11.90
CA TRP A 4 -27.54 -15.44 12.47
C TRP A 4 -26.90 -14.68 13.63
N LEU A 5 -27.04 -15.24 14.82
CA LEU A 5 -26.43 -14.72 16.07
C LEU A 5 -25.17 -15.52 16.45
N ASN A 6 -25.04 -16.74 15.94
CA ASN A 6 -23.91 -17.64 16.17
C ASN A 6 -23.12 -17.80 14.87
N PHE A 7 -21.86 -17.39 14.87
CA PHE A 7 -21.01 -17.36 13.69
C PHE A 7 -20.38 -18.71 13.38
N THR A 8 -20.17 -19.56 14.39
CA THR A 8 -19.72 -20.94 14.20
C THR A 8 -20.77 -21.72 13.42
N SER A 9 -22.04 -21.63 13.78
CA SER A 9 -23.13 -22.29 13.03
C SER A 9 -23.23 -21.76 11.60
N LEU A 10 -22.94 -20.50 11.34
CA LEU A 10 -22.88 -19.96 10.00
C LEU A 10 -21.68 -20.54 9.22
N CYS A 11 -20.50 -20.63 9.84
CA CYS A 11 -19.33 -21.27 9.26
C CYS A 11 -19.58 -22.73 8.91
N ASP A 12 -20.20 -23.51 9.82
CA ASP A 12 -20.54 -24.91 9.60
C ASP A 12 -21.49 -25.08 8.43
N LYS A 13 -22.50 -24.22 8.32
CA LYS A 13 -23.41 -24.22 7.19
C LYS A 13 -22.69 -23.96 5.86
N VAL A 14 -21.78 -22.96 5.84
CA VAL A 14 -20.97 -22.64 4.65
C VAL A 14 -19.99 -23.77 4.34
N ALA A 15 -19.45 -24.46 5.34
CA ALA A 15 -18.55 -25.60 5.17
C ALA A 15 -19.21 -26.80 4.49
N THR A 16 -20.51 -27.04 4.75
CA THR A 16 -21.30 -28.13 4.14
C THR A 16 -21.80 -27.79 2.72
N TRP A 17 -21.65 -26.57 2.28
CA TRP A 17 -22.12 -26.13 0.97
C TRP A 17 -21.22 -26.67 -0.15
N LYS A 18 -21.79 -27.40 -1.08
CA LYS A 18 -21.07 -28.09 -2.18
C LYS A 18 -20.76 -27.17 -3.36
N ASP A 19 -21.43 -26.04 -3.46
CA ASP A 19 -21.25 -25.04 -4.52
C ASP A 19 -20.14 -24.05 -4.15
N GLU A 20 -19.23 -23.74 -5.07
CA GLU A 20 -18.20 -22.68 -4.87
C GLU A 20 -18.81 -21.27 -4.85
N THR A 21 -20.12 -21.17 -4.90
CA THR A 21 -20.88 -19.94 -4.99
C THR A 21 -21.15 -19.34 -3.60
N LEU A 22 -21.35 -18.05 -3.60
CA LEU A 22 -21.66 -17.19 -2.46
C LEU A 22 -22.97 -17.60 -1.79
N LEU A 23 -23.01 -17.71 -0.47
CA LEU A 23 -24.27 -17.83 0.28
C LEU A 23 -24.92 -16.45 0.34
N ASP A 24 -25.97 -16.24 -0.43
CA ASP A 24 -26.64 -14.95 -0.61
C ASP A 24 -27.76 -14.69 0.40
N ASP A 25 -28.13 -13.42 0.56
CA ASP A 25 -29.20 -12.89 1.42
C ASP A 25 -29.12 -13.35 2.89
N ILE A 26 -27.93 -13.25 3.46
CA ILE A 26 -27.64 -13.55 4.87
C ILE A 26 -27.85 -12.31 5.71
N THR A 27 -28.50 -12.49 6.86
CA THR A 27 -28.60 -11.43 7.90
C THR A 27 -27.86 -11.90 9.15
N VAL A 28 -26.91 -11.08 9.60
CA VAL A 28 -26.07 -11.35 10.78
C VAL A 28 -26.21 -10.22 11.77
N GLU A 29 -26.26 -10.53 13.08
CA GLU A 29 -26.28 -9.54 14.15
C GLU A 29 -25.07 -9.70 15.06
N GLY A 30 -24.46 -8.58 15.45
CA GLY A 30 -23.29 -8.59 16.33
C GLY A 30 -22.83 -7.21 16.74
N GLN A 31 -21.82 -7.14 17.60
CA GLN A 31 -21.22 -5.89 18.03
C GLN A 31 -20.03 -5.54 17.15
N LEU A 32 -20.03 -4.33 16.59
CA LEU A 32 -18.96 -3.82 15.74
C LEU A 32 -17.69 -3.55 16.55
N MET A 33 -16.60 -4.17 16.16
CA MET A 33 -15.30 -4.06 16.83
C MET A 33 -14.38 -3.09 16.07
N HIS A 34 -13.38 -3.60 15.37
CA HIS A 34 -12.34 -2.80 14.72
C HIS A 34 -12.79 -2.33 13.34
N LEU A 35 -13.01 -1.03 13.16
CA LEU A 35 -13.30 -0.44 11.85
C LEU A 35 -11.99 0.01 11.18
N ARG A 36 -11.62 -0.67 10.08
CA ARG A 36 -10.39 -0.45 9.31
C ARG A 36 -10.73 0.13 7.95
N ARG A 37 -10.49 1.40 7.74
CA ARG A 37 -10.68 2.04 6.44
C ARG A 37 -9.46 1.81 5.55
N ILE A 38 -9.61 1.02 4.51
CA ILE A 38 -8.54 0.74 3.53
C ILE A 38 -8.49 1.84 2.46
N SER A 39 -9.65 2.24 1.94
CA SER A 39 -9.78 3.30 0.95
C SER A 39 -11.13 4.01 1.08
N ARG A 40 -11.40 5.00 0.22
CA ARG A 40 -12.74 5.60 0.13
C ARG A 40 -13.80 4.57 -0.31
N LYS A 41 -13.38 3.59 -1.11
CA LYS A 41 -14.25 2.57 -1.71
C LYS A 41 -14.37 1.28 -0.90
N CYS A 42 -13.57 1.10 0.18
CA CYS A 42 -13.50 -0.17 0.90
C CYS A 42 -13.13 0.03 2.37
N SER A 43 -13.85 -0.64 3.24
CA SER A 43 -13.59 -0.72 4.69
C SER A 43 -13.80 -2.16 5.15
N PHE A 44 -12.99 -2.59 6.12
CA PHE A 44 -13.17 -3.85 6.83
C PHE A 44 -13.52 -3.57 8.28
N PHE A 45 -14.27 -4.44 8.90
CA PHE A 45 -14.49 -4.43 10.34
C PHE A 45 -14.81 -5.85 10.84
N ASP A 46 -14.68 -6.02 12.14
CA ASP A 46 -14.98 -7.28 12.79
C ASP A 46 -16.30 -7.14 13.54
N LEU A 47 -17.16 -8.15 13.44
CA LEU A 47 -18.28 -8.35 14.35
C LEU A 47 -17.90 -9.34 15.43
N ALA A 48 -18.27 -9.06 16.69
CA ALA A 48 -18.27 -10.04 17.75
C ALA A 48 -19.70 -10.53 18.02
N SER A 49 -19.87 -11.83 18.25
CA SER A 49 -21.16 -12.40 18.65
C SER A 49 -21.69 -11.73 19.92
N LEU A 50 -23.00 -11.61 20.07
CA LEU A 50 -23.61 -11.04 21.29
C LEU A 50 -23.53 -12.01 22.46
N ALA A 51 -23.58 -13.32 22.19
CA ALA A 51 -23.41 -14.38 23.17
C ALA A 51 -21.94 -14.81 23.31
N MET A 52 -21.57 -15.34 24.47
CA MET A 52 -20.30 -16.05 24.68
C MET A 52 -20.37 -17.44 24.07
N GLY A 53 -19.29 -17.87 23.42
CA GLY A 53 -19.11 -19.23 22.96
C GLY A 53 -18.85 -20.21 24.12
N PRO A 54 -18.79 -21.52 23.85
CA PRO A 54 -18.55 -22.56 24.86
C PRO A 54 -17.20 -22.42 25.58
N ASP A 55 -16.23 -21.77 24.97
CA ASP A 55 -14.89 -21.46 25.47
C ASP A 55 -14.84 -20.18 26.33
N GLY A 56 -15.97 -19.53 26.56
CA GLY A 56 -16.06 -18.25 27.27
C GLY A 56 -15.59 -17.05 26.46
N GLN A 57 -15.33 -17.21 25.15
CA GLN A 57 -14.96 -16.14 24.26
C GLN A 57 -16.11 -15.78 23.31
N ARG A 58 -16.07 -14.56 22.76
CA ARG A 58 -17.02 -14.12 21.75
C ARG A 58 -16.50 -14.50 20.36
N GLU A 59 -17.35 -15.12 19.59
CA GLU A 59 -17.05 -15.47 18.19
C GLU A 59 -16.84 -14.20 17.35
N ARG A 60 -16.01 -14.29 16.31
CA ARG A 60 -15.68 -13.17 15.42
C ARG A 60 -16.00 -13.51 13.98
N LEU A 61 -16.55 -12.52 13.28
CA LEU A 61 -16.82 -12.57 11.85
C LEU A 61 -16.21 -11.34 11.18
N GLU A 62 -15.39 -11.53 10.17
CA GLU A 62 -14.86 -10.43 9.37
C GLU A 62 -15.88 -9.97 8.35
N VAL A 63 -16.05 -8.65 8.24
CA VAL A 63 -17.02 -8.01 7.34
C VAL A 63 -16.26 -7.02 6.43
N VAL A 64 -16.60 -7.04 5.15
CA VAL A 64 -16.16 -6.05 4.18
C VAL A 64 -17.34 -5.21 3.71
N LEU A 65 -17.16 -3.89 3.77
CA LEU A 65 -18.05 -2.89 3.17
C LEU A 65 -17.33 -2.26 2.00
N LYS A 66 -17.75 -2.56 0.77
CA LYS A 66 -17.14 -2.07 -0.48
C LYS A 66 -18.21 -1.76 -1.51
N ILE A 67 -17.83 -1.04 -2.57
CA ILE A 67 -18.69 -0.89 -3.75
C ILE A 67 -18.94 -2.28 -4.34
N ILE A 68 -20.20 -2.55 -4.66
CA ILE A 68 -20.66 -3.76 -5.34
C ILE A 68 -21.39 -3.28 -6.58
N ASP A 69 -20.93 -3.69 -7.76
CA ASP A 69 -21.49 -3.26 -9.03
C ASP A 69 -22.99 -3.59 -9.06
N ASP A 70 -23.79 -2.63 -9.49
CA ASP A 70 -25.26 -2.65 -9.57
C ASP A 70 -26.02 -2.80 -8.24
N GLU A 71 -25.34 -2.90 -7.10
CA GLU A 71 -25.99 -3.10 -5.79
C GLU A 71 -25.64 -2.04 -4.75
N LEU A 72 -24.40 -1.55 -4.71
CA LEU A 72 -23.93 -0.63 -3.66
C LEU A 72 -22.95 0.42 -4.21
N SER A 73 -23.43 1.61 -4.42
CA SER A 73 -22.69 2.76 -4.93
C SER A 73 -21.70 3.34 -3.91
N LEU A 74 -20.81 4.22 -4.37
CA LEU A 74 -19.86 4.93 -3.50
C LEU A 74 -20.57 5.80 -2.45
N GLU A 75 -21.70 6.42 -2.79
CA GLU A 75 -22.45 7.27 -1.86
C GLU A 75 -23.11 6.45 -0.76
N GLU A 76 -23.64 5.29 -1.10
CA GLU A 76 -24.24 4.35 -0.15
C GLU A 76 -23.16 3.79 0.78
N VAL A 77 -22.00 3.35 0.28
CA VAL A 77 -20.86 2.92 1.10
C VAL A 77 -20.43 4.03 2.07
N ASP A 78 -20.33 5.27 1.61
CA ASP A 78 -20.01 6.42 2.47
C ASP A 78 -21.10 6.70 3.49
N GLY A 79 -22.38 6.53 3.12
CA GLY A 79 -23.55 6.67 3.99
C GLY A 79 -23.57 5.63 5.11
N LEU A 80 -23.44 4.34 4.76
CA LEU A 80 -23.38 3.22 5.69
C LEU A 80 -22.22 3.40 6.68
N ARG A 81 -21.04 3.72 6.18
CA ARG A 81 -19.84 3.91 7.01
C ARG A 81 -19.95 5.07 8.01
N ARG A 82 -20.67 6.15 7.69
CA ARG A 82 -20.88 7.29 8.61
C ARG A 82 -21.82 6.95 9.76
N ARG A 83 -22.77 6.04 9.52
CA ARG A 83 -23.77 5.64 10.51
C ARG A 83 -23.21 4.74 11.62
N ILE A 84 -22.19 3.92 11.32
CA ILE A 84 -21.66 2.91 12.22
C ILE A 84 -20.43 3.40 13.00
N LYS A 85 -20.33 2.98 14.26
CA LYS A 85 -19.21 3.26 15.14
C LYS A 85 -18.76 1.98 15.87
N PRO A 86 -17.47 1.84 16.23
CA PRO A 86 -17.04 0.77 17.12
C PRO A 86 -17.86 0.75 18.41
N GLY A 87 -18.30 -0.44 18.80
CA GLY A 87 -19.18 -0.66 19.95
C GLY A 87 -20.66 -0.77 19.64
N ASP A 88 -21.12 -0.24 18.50
CA ASP A 88 -22.52 -0.36 18.10
C ASP A 88 -22.93 -1.82 17.90
N ILE A 89 -24.13 -2.17 18.32
CA ILE A 89 -24.78 -3.42 17.93
C ILE A 89 -25.46 -3.16 16.59
N VAL A 90 -25.09 -3.96 15.60
CA VAL A 90 -25.52 -3.79 14.22
C VAL A 90 -26.13 -5.08 13.65
N GLN A 91 -27.07 -4.91 12.77
CA GLN A 91 -27.61 -5.98 11.91
C GLN A 91 -27.14 -5.71 10.50
N ILE A 92 -26.50 -6.71 9.88
CA ILE A 92 -25.90 -6.62 8.56
C ILE A 92 -26.57 -7.62 7.65
N ARG A 93 -27.06 -7.14 6.51
CA ARG A 93 -27.54 -7.96 5.40
C ARG A 93 -26.49 -7.97 4.29
N GLY A 94 -26.24 -9.15 3.71
CA GLY A 94 -25.28 -9.30 2.65
C GLY A 94 -25.10 -10.74 2.19
N PHE A 95 -23.94 -11.05 1.64
CA PHE A 95 -23.59 -12.40 1.21
C PHE A 95 -22.24 -12.83 1.81
N VAL A 96 -22.07 -14.14 1.96
CA VAL A 96 -20.86 -14.71 2.55
C VAL A 96 -20.02 -15.37 1.48
N GLU A 97 -18.75 -15.01 1.44
CA GLU A 97 -17.71 -15.61 0.63
C GLU A 97 -16.87 -16.57 1.48
N ARG A 98 -16.65 -17.78 0.98
CA ARG A 98 -15.74 -18.75 1.60
C ARG A 98 -14.30 -18.40 1.22
N LEU A 99 -13.46 -18.14 2.20
CA LEU A 99 -12.04 -17.89 1.96
C LEU A 99 -11.29 -19.20 1.70
N LYS A 100 -10.28 -19.15 0.82
CA LYS A 100 -9.46 -20.32 0.49
C LYS A 100 -8.72 -20.84 1.73
N GLY A 101 -8.80 -22.13 1.98
CA GLY A 101 -8.32 -22.79 3.21
C GLY A 101 -9.43 -23.42 4.05
N GLY A 102 -10.70 -23.16 3.71
CA GLY A 102 -11.86 -23.99 4.12
C GLY A 102 -12.53 -23.65 5.45
N MET A 103 -11.90 -22.87 6.34
CA MET A 103 -12.46 -22.60 7.68
C MET A 103 -12.82 -21.13 7.96
N SER A 104 -12.49 -20.21 7.08
CA SER A 104 -12.78 -18.79 7.27
C SER A 104 -13.77 -18.27 6.25
N ILE A 105 -14.70 -17.44 6.70
CA ILE A 105 -15.72 -16.80 5.87
C ILE A 105 -15.57 -15.28 5.95
N LEU A 106 -15.96 -14.59 4.87
CA LEU A 106 -16.00 -13.13 4.78
C LEU A 106 -17.42 -12.68 4.43
N LEU A 107 -18.03 -11.85 5.27
CA LEU A 107 -19.33 -11.27 5.00
C LEU A 107 -19.19 -9.98 4.19
N HIS A 108 -19.78 -9.93 3.02
CA HIS A 108 -19.90 -8.73 2.18
C HIS A 108 -21.19 -7.99 2.54
N ALA A 109 -21.07 -6.84 3.18
CA ALA A 109 -22.22 -6.06 3.60
C ALA A 109 -22.87 -5.33 2.43
N ARG A 110 -24.19 -5.52 2.25
CA ARG A 110 -25.06 -4.77 1.33
C ARG A 110 -25.84 -3.69 2.06
N ASP A 111 -26.23 -3.97 3.31
CA ASP A 111 -26.92 -3.00 4.17
C ASP A 111 -26.51 -3.20 5.63
N ILE A 112 -26.50 -2.11 6.39
CA ILE A 112 -26.13 -2.12 7.81
C ILE A 112 -27.14 -1.25 8.57
N ASN A 113 -27.85 -1.86 9.50
CA ASN A 113 -28.75 -1.19 10.42
C ASN A 113 -28.14 -1.16 11.83
N VAL A 114 -28.11 0.01 12.46
CA VAL A 114 -27.68 0.15 13.85
C VAL A 114 -28.87 -0.15 14.76
N ILE A 115 -28.83 -1.29 15.47
CA ILE A 115 -29.88 -1.68 16.42
C ILE A 115 -29.73 -0.86 17.70
N GLN A 116 -28.50 -0.74 18.20
CA GLN A 116 -28.20 0.00 19.41
C GLN A 116 -26.83 0.69 19.29
N ALA A 117 -26.82 2.02 19.34
CA ALA A 117 -25.57 2.75 19.36
C ALA A 117 -24.90 2.65 20.76
N TRP A 118 -23.59 2.40 20.77
CA TRP A 118 -22.81 2.31 22.01
C TRP A 118 -22.96 3.56 22.89
N LYS A 119 -22.88 4.74 22.26
CA LYS A 119 -22.97 6.03 22.93
C LYS A 119 -24.28 6.25 23.68
N ASP A 120 -25.38 5.65 23.20
CA ASP A 120 -26.71 5.83 23.80
C ASP A 120 -26.87 5.00 25.06
N LYS A 121 -26.22 3.83 25.11
CA LYS A 121 -26.18 2.95 26.29
C LYS A 121 -25.08 3.32 27.28
N HIS A 122 -23.97 3.90 26.79
CA HIS A 122 -22.78 4.24 27.55
C HIS A 122 -22.37 5.69 27.27
N PRO A 123 -23.15 6.69 27.71
CA PRO A 123 -22.85 8.10 27.46
C PRO A 123 -21.49 8.47 28.12
N GLY A 124 -20.64 9.10 27.33
CA GLY A 124 -19.30 9.51 27.76
C GLY A 124 -18.23 8.41 27.82
N VAL A 125 -18.60 7.15 27.59
CA VAL A 125 -17.65 6.02 27.65
C VAL A 125 -17.18 5.65 26.24
N THR A 126 -15.87 5.67 26.03
CA THR A 126 -15.26 5.22 24.76
C THR A 126 -15.27 3.69 24.70
N PHE A 127 -15.75 3.14 23.59
CA PHE A 127 -15.68 1.69 23.37
C PHE A 127 -14.23 1.23 23.15
N LEU A 128 -13.83 0.21 23.90
CA LEU A 128 -12.54 -0.46 23.76
C LEU A 128 -12.76 -1.83 23.13
N PRO A 129 -12.34 -2.03 21.86
CA PRO A 129 -12.45 -3.32 21.19
C PRO A 129 -11.61 -4.38 21.90
N LEU A 130 -12.10 -5.61 21.93
CA LEU A 130 -11.32 -6.77 22.39
C LEU A 130 -10.05 -6.94 21.53
N PRO A 131 -8.93 -7.42 22.11
CA PRO A 131 -7.71 -7.70 21.37
C PRO A 131 -7.98 -8.65 20.21
N THR A 132 -7.32 -8.43 19.08
CA THR A 132 -7.41 -9.33 17.92
C THR A 132 -6.59 -10.58 18.21
N VAL A 133 -7.22 -11.73 18.29
CA VAL A 133 -6.54 -13.03 18.31
C VAL A 133 -6.31 -13.45 16.86
N VAL A 134 -5.06 -13.61 16.45
CA VAL A 134 -4.70 -14.20 15.15
C VAL A 134 -4.55 -15.70 15.40
N ILE A 135 -5.38 -16.51 14.72
CA ILE A 135 -5.22 -17.96 14.69
C ILE A 135 -4.21 -18.26 13.59
N ASP A 136 -3.02 -18.70 13.97
CA ASP A 136 -2.03 -19.23 13.03
C ASP A 136 -2.45 -20.62 12.56
N ASN A 137 -2.03 -20.99 11.34
CA ASN A 137 -2.38 -22.26 10.67
C ASN A 137 -2.00 -23.54 11.46
N ASP A 138 -1.31 -23.42 12.59
CA ASP A 138 -0.87 -24.54 13.44
C ASP A 138 -1.76 -24.75 14.68
N ASN A 139 -3.00 -24.25 14.70
CA ASN A 139 -3.96 -24.40 15.81
C ASN A 139 -3.44 -23.95 17.20
N LYS A 140 -2.40 -23.11 17.25
CA LYS A 140 -1.96 -22.47 18.49
C LYS A 140 -2.49 -21.05 18.55
N CYS A 141 -3.40 -20.84 19.49
CA CYS A 141 -3.91 -19.52 19.86
C CYS A 141 -2.74 -18.71 20.45
N ARG A 142 -2.10 -17.85 19.66
CA ARG A 142 -1.17 -16.83 20.17
C ARG A 142 -1.89 -15.51 20.22
N SER A 143 -2.00 -14.92 21.41
CA SER A 143 -2.42 -13.52 21.51
C SER A 143 -1.39 -12.65 20.82
N VAL A 144 -1.82 -11.66 20.04
CA VAL A 144 -0.91 -10.67 19.39
C VAL A 144 -0.05 -9.93 20.43
N ALA A 145 -0.37 -10.05 21.71
CA ALA A 145 0.42 -9.54 22.83
C ALA A 145 1.71 -10.34 23.10
N GLU A 146 1.79 -11.62 22.73
CA GLU A 146 2.98 -12.45 23.02
C GLU A 146 4.05 -12.43 21.92
N GLY A 147 3.74 -11.97 20.71
CA GLY A 147 4.71 -11.74 19.64
C GLY A 147 5.34 -10.34 19.62
N LEU A 148 4.89 -9.45 20.50
CA LEU A 148 5.40 -8.09 20.68
C LEU A 148 6.07 -7.94 22.07
N THR A 149 6.87 -8.93 22.47
CA THR A 149 7.84 -8.73 23.53
C THR A 149 9.06 -8.05 22.94
N ASP A 150 8.91 -6.80 22.54
CA ASP A 150 9.97 -5.82 22.71
C ASP A 150 9.39 -4.40 22.79
N LYS A 151 9.30 -3.93 24.02
CA LYS A 151 9.58 -2.58 24.55
C LYS A 151 8.88 -1.34 23.94
N THR A 152 7.75 -1.40 23.25
CA THR A 152 7.18 -0.13 22.73
C THR A 152 5.67 0.05 22.73
N PHE A 153 4.85 -0.70 23.47
CA PHE A 153 3.45 -0.30 23.66
C PHE A 153 2.78 -1.02 24.83
N ASP A 154 3.15 -0.68 26.06
CA ASP A 154 2.23 -0.83 27.19
C ASP A 154 1.41 0.46 27.32
N LEU A 155 0.28 0.50 26.62
CA LEU A 155 -0.82 1.40 26.93
C LEU A 155 -1.54 0.82 28.16
N VAL A 156 -1.01 1.07 29.36
CA VAL A 156 -1.72 0.75 30.58
C VAL A 156 -2.76 1.85 30.81
N LEU A 157 -4.00 1.56 30.44
CA LEU A 157 -5.15 2.31 30.92
C LEU A 157 -5.46 1.86 32.35
N HIS A 158 -4.94 2.58 33.33
CA HIS A 158 -5.39 2.42 34.72
C HIS A 158 -6.76 3.09 34.89
N GLN A 159 -7.78 2.25 35.13
CA GLN A 159 -9.03 2.71 35.75
C GLN A 159 -8.73 3.05 37.19
N ASN A 160 -8.78 4.32 37.55
CA ASN A 160 -9.35 4.84 38.80
C ASN A 160 -9.17 6.35 38.82
N GLY A 161 -10.26 7.05 39.17
CA GLY A 161 -10.40 8.50 39.10
C GLY A 161 -9.37 9.28 39.92
N SER A 162 -8.59 10.01 39.22
CA SER A 162 -7.86 11.24 39.55
C SER A 162 -6.96 11.57 38.34
N GLU A 163 -6.89 12.82 37.94
CA GLU A 163 -6.11 13.46 36.87
C GLU A 163 -4.98 12.59 36.28
N GLN A 164 -5.28 11.76 35.27
CA GLN A 164 -4.25 10.97 34.55
C GLN A 164 -4.27 11.31 33.09
N THR A 165 -3.30 12.12 32.69
CA THR A 165 -2.94 12.31 31.29
C THR A 165 -2.36 11.01 30.74
N ALA A 166 -2.75 10.60 29.51
CA ALA A 166 -2.22 9.41 28.82
C ALA A 166 -0.69 9.50 28.70
N THR A 167 0.02 8.50 29.26
CA THR A 167 1.48 8.42 29.22
C THR A 167 1.95 7.21 28.43
N GLY A 168 3.00 7.37 27.61
CA GLY A 168 3.66 6.27 26.91
C GLY A 168 4.65 5.50 27.81
N ALA A 169 5.25 4.42 27.29
CA ALA A 169 6.12 3.47 27.99
C ALA A 169 7.35 4.05 28.77
N LYS A 170 7.60 5.36 28.67
CA LYS A 170 8.64 6.09 29.40
C LYS A 170 8.10 7.24 30.25
N GLY A 171 6.81 7.23 30.62
CA GLY A 171 6.19 8.35 31.31
C GLY A 171 6.04 9.63 30.45
N GLN A 172 6.28 9.52 29.14
CA GLN A 172 6.11 10.62 28.20
C GLN A 172 4.63 10.80 27.85
N ARG A 173 4.13 12.02 27.93
CA ARG A 173 2.74 12.36 27.56
C ARG A 173 2.52 12.13 26.08
N ILE A 174 1.48 11.38 25.73
CA ILE A 174 1.13 11.13 24.32
C ILE A 174 0.44 12.35 23.74
N HIS A 175 0.96 12.89 22.65
CA HIS A 175 0.39 14.05 21.98
C HIS A 175 -0.99 13.77 21.37
N CYS A 176 -1.93 14.69 21.58
CA CYS A 176 -3.20 14.68 20.85
C CYS A 176 -2.97 14.88 19.36
N LYS A 177 -3.33 13.90 18.55
CA LYS A 177 -3.13 13.93 17.09
C LYS A 177 -3.88 15.11 16.40
N PHE A 178 -5.01 15.52 16.93
CA PHE A 178 -5.80 16.63 16.39
C PHE A 178 -5.17 17.97 16.76
N TRP A 179 -4.74 18.11 18.01
CA TRP A 179 -4.08 19.33 18.47
C TRP A 179 -2.73 19.56 17.81
N ILE A 180 -1.84 18.55 17.82
CA ILE A 180 -0.51 18.68 17.29
C ILE A 180 -0.50 18.92 15.77
N ASN A 181 -1.44 18.34 15.04
CA ASN A 181 -1.56 18.46 13.58
C ASN A 181 -2.26 19.74 13.13
N SER A 182 -3.41 20.09 13.71
CA SER A 182 -4.29 21.14 13.20
C SER A 182 -4.88 22.09 14.24
N LYS A 183 -4.56 21.95 15.51
CA LYS A 183 -5.16 22.69 16.64
C LYS A 183 -6.70 22.52 16.76
N THR A 184 -7.24 21.46 16.23
CA THR A 184 -8.71 21.27 16.13
C THR A 184 -9.23 20.18 17.08
N CYS A 185 -8.67 20.05 18.28
CA CYS A 185 -9.19 19.10 19.27
C CYS A 185 -10.55 19.57 19.81
N GLN A 186 -11.59 18.78 19.56
CA GLN A 186 -12.96 19.09 20.03
C GLN A 186 -13.12 18.96 21.55
N GLN A 187 -12.24 18.21 22.24
CA GLN A 187 -12.28 18.00 23.68
C GLN A 187 -11.61 19.13 24.46
N GLY A 188 -10.87 20.02 23.79
CA GLY A 188 -10.21 21.14 24.42
C GLY A 188 -9.39 20.75 25.66
N ASN A 189 -9.66 21.35 26.80
CA ASN A 189 -8.98 21.08 28.08
C ASN A 189 -9.34 19.71 28.69
N ASN A 190 -10.42 19.07 28.24
CA ASN A 190 -10.85 17.76 28.72
C ASN A 190 -10.28 16.61 27.87
N CYS A 191 -9.25 16.88 27.06
CA CYS A 191 -8.61 15.86 26.24
C CYS A 191 -7.64 15.01 27.07
N ASP A 192 -7.80 13.70 27.01
CA ASP A 192 -6.91 12.73 27.67
C ASP A 192 -5.47 12.77 27.14
N PHE A 193 -5.26 13.36 25.96
CA PHE A 193 -3.98 13.46 25.31
C PHE A 193 -3.38 14.85 25.49
N PHE A 194 -2.04 14.90 25.47
CA PHE A 194 -1.29 16.13 25.72
C PHE A 194 -1.46 17.16 24.59
N HIS A 195 -1.84 18.37 24.96
CA HIS A 195 -1.85 19.55 24.12
C HIS A 195 -0.59 20.39 24.42
N VAL A 196 0.40 20.25 23.54
CA VAL A 196 1.63 21.03 23.63
C VAL A 196 1.35 22.53 23.44
N SER A 197 2.18 23.39 24.05
CA SER A 197 2.06 24.83 23.89
C SER A 197 2.20 25.28 22.40
N ASP A 198 1.58 26.39 22.05
CA ASP A 198 1.63 26.93 20.69
C ASP A 198 3.04 27.24 20.20
N VAL A 199 3.92 27.66 21.11
CA VAL A 199 5.34 27.99 20.82
C VAL A 199 6.12 26.74 20.44
N GLU A 200 5.93 25.65 21.16
CA GLU A 200 6.66 24.40 20.98
C GLU A 200 6.03 23.49 19.90
N ARG A 201 4.77 23.75 19.52
CA ARG A 201 3.99 22.87 18.65
C ARG A 201 4.68 22.51 17.34
N LYS A 202 5.36 23.45 16.69
CA LYS A 202 6.06 23.17 15.42
C LYS A 202 7.20 22.17 15.60
N THR A 203 7.97 22.32 16.66
CA THR A 203 9.11 21.43 16.97
C THR A 203 8.60 20.05 17.38
N GLU A 204 7.61 19.99 18.26
CA GLU A 204 7.01 18.74 18.71
C GLU A 204 6.24 18.03 17.59
N TYR A 205 5.60 18.77 16.68
CA TYR A 205 4.98 18.20 15.47
C TYR A 205 5.99 17.46 14.60
N VAL A 206 7.16 18.04 14.37
CA VAL A 206 8.21 17.39 13.56
C VAL A 206 8.71 16.10 14.22
N LYS A 207 8.94 16.11 15.54
CA LYS A 207 9.33 14.90 16.30
C LYS A 207 8.24 13.82 16.20
N TRP A 208 7.01 14.18 16.53
CA TRP A 208 5.85 13.29 16.47
C TRP A 208 5.62 12.71 15.08
N LEU A 209 5.79 13.51 14.02
CA LEU A 209 5.67 13.05 12.64
C LEU A 209 6.76 12.03 12.30
N ASN A 210 8.01 12.33 12.67
CA ASN A 210 9.15 11.44 12.43
C ASN A 210 9.00 10.10 13.17
N GLU A 211 8.57 10.12 14.43
CA GLU A 211 8.27 8.91 15.20
C GLU A 211 7.17 8.06 14.53
N ARG A 212 6.09 8.68 14.10
CA ARG A 212 5.01 7.97 13.38
C ARG A 212 5.46 7.39 12.04
N LEU A 213 6.27 8.13 11.30
CA LEU A 213 6.83 7.64 10.04
C LEU A 213 7.75 6.45 10.30
N LEU A 214 8.57 6.53 11.34
CA LEU A 214 9.45 5.44 11.75
C LEU A 214 8.67 4.19 12.15
N LEU A 215 7.68 4.32 13.03
CA LEU A 215 6.80 3.19 13.41
C LEU A 215 6.12 2.56 12.19
N LYS A 216 5.72 3.38 11.22
CA LYS A 216 5.14 2.89 9.97
C LYS A 216 6.15 2.11 9.13
N ARG A 217 7.42 2.55 9.08
CA ARG A 217 8.51 1.84 8.39
C ARG A 217 8.80 0.50 9.02
N VAL A 218 8.96 0.48 10.35
CA VAL A 218 9.19 -0.75 11.11
C VAL A 218 8.07 -1.77 10.89
N ARG A 219 6.80 -1.34 10.96
CA ARG A 219 5.65 -2.23 10.71
C ARG A 219 5.53 -2.72 9.26
N ALA A 220 6.04 -1.96 8.30
CA ALA A 220 6.01 -2.31 6.89
C ALA A 220 7.27 -3.07 6.44
N HIS A 221 8.24 -3.24 7.33
CA HIS A 221 9.46 -3.98 7.06
C HIS A 221 9.13 -5.46 6.87
N ILE A 222 9.76 -6.08 5.88
CA ILE A 222 9.65 -7.51 5.58
C ILE A 222 11.00 -8.16 5.87
N GLU A 223 10.99 -9.40 6.33
CA GLU A 223 12.18 -10.13 6.76
C GLU A 223 13.24 -10.27 5.65
N GLU A 224 12.79 -10.38 4.40
CA GLU A 224 13.69 -10.51 3.25
C GLU A 224 14.38 -9.19 2.86
N ASP A 225 13.98 -8.05 3.42
CA ASP A 225 14.63 -6.76 3.17
C ASP A 225 15.80 -6.54 4.14
N PRO A 226 17.06 -6.60 3.67
CA PRO A 226 18.24 -6.49 4.54
C PRO A 226 18.48 -5.04 5.04
N LEU A 227 17.71 -4.06 4.55
CA LEU A 227 17.93 -2.66 4.87
C LEU A 227 17.21 -2.26 6.16
N ASP A 228 17.96 -1.65 7.09
CA ASP A 228 17.39 -1.12 8.32
C ASP A 228 16.24 -0.13 8.03
N PRO A 229 15.03 -0.39 8.56
CA PRO A 229 13.90 0.52 8.39
C PRO A 229 14.16 1.93 8.93
N HIS A 230 15.06 2.10 9.91
CA HIS A 230 15.44 3.41 10.45
C HIS A 230 16.23 4.26 9.45
N GLY A 231 17.05 3.64 8.61
CA GLY A 231 17.85 4.31 7.57
C GLY A 231 17.10 4.64 6.29
N LYS A 232 15.84 4.17 6.12
CA LYS A 232 15.07 4.42 4.89
C LYS A 232 14.63 5.87 4.79
N VAL A 233 14.77 6.43 3.57
CA VAL A 233 14.29 7.78 3.27
C VAL A 233 12.79 7.80 2.91
N GLY A 234 12.19 8.97 2.99
CA GLY A 234 10.76 9.14 2.68
C GLY A 234 10.44 8.98 1.19
N LYS A 235 9.18 8.69 0.89
CA LYS A 235 8.67 8.47 -0.48
C LYS A 235 8.97 9.61 -1.47
N GLN A 236 9.21 10.81 -1.00
CA GLN A 236 9.52 11.96 -1.87
C GLN A 236 10.90 11.84 -2.53
N GLN A 237 11.84 11.11 -1.92
CA GLN A 237 13.19 10.91 -2.41
C GLN A 237 13.37 9.62 -3.23
N ARG A 238 12.30 8.81 -3.39
CA ARG A 238 12.39 7.51 -4.05
C ARG A 238 12.92 7.57 -5.48
N ALA A 239 12.57 8.61 -6.24
CA ALA A 239 13.07 8.78 -7.61
C ALA A 239 14.59 9.03 -7.62
N GLN A 240 15.09 9.88 -6.72
CA GLN A 240 16.51 10.13 -6.56
C GLN A 240 17.27 8.87 -6.14
N VAL A 241 16.76 8.13 -5.15
CA VAL A 241 17.35 6.87 -4.70
C VAL A 241 17.40 5.83 -5.81
N PHE A 242 16.30 5.71 -6.55
CA PHE A 242 16.25 4.75 -7.66
C PHE A 242 17.24 5.09 -8.75
N VAL A 243 17.33 6.36 -9.16
CA VAL A 243 18.30 6.81 -10.17
C VAL A 243 19.75 6.65 -9.69
N GLU A 244 20.03 6.94 -8.42
CA GLU A 244 21.34 6.69 -7.83
C GLU A 244 21.73 5.23 -7.93
N TRP A 245 20.81 4.34 -7.55
CA TRP A 245 21.00 2.91 -7.65
C TRP A 245 21.19 2.44 -9.12
N LEU A 246 20.43 3.02 -10.07
CA LEU A 246 20.60 2.71 -11.51
C LEU A 246 22.01 3.06 -11.98
N VAL A 247 22.51 4.23 -11.60
CA VAL A 247 23.88 4.67 -11.98
C VAL A 247 24.94 3.74 -11.35
N GLN A 248 24.78 3.36 -10.10
CA GLN A 248 25.70 2.45 -9.42
C GLN A 248 25.68 1.03 -10.01
N THR A 249 24.51 0.57 -10.45
CA THR A 249 24.32 -0.82 -10.92
C THR A 249 24.67 -1.01 -12.38
N PHE A 250 24.36 -0.03 -13.21
CA PHE A 250 24.49 -0.12 -14.67
C PHE A 250 25.60 0.77 -15.25
N GLY A 251 26.04 1.77 -14.51
CA GLY A 251 27.02 2.75 -14.98
C GLY A 251 26.42 3.83 -15.90
N SER A 252 26.99 5.04 -15.86
CA SER A 252 26.51 6.16 -16.68
C SER A 252 26.70 5.94 -18.17
N GLU A 253 27.74 5.21 -18.57
CA GLU A 253 28.03 4.90 -19.99
C GLU A 253 26.94 4.05 -20.61
N LEU A 254 26.51 2.97 -19.93
CA LEU A 254 25.39 2.15 -20.42
C LEU A 254 24.10 2.97 -20.45
N LEU A 255 23.81 3.74 -19.39
CA LEU A 255 22.58 4.54 -19.32
C LEU A 255 22.52 5.60 -20.44
N ALA A 256 23.66 6.09 -20.93
CA ALA A 256 23.75 7.07 -22.02
C ALA A 256 23.79 6.44 -23.41
N ALA A 257 23.93 5.12 -23.52
CA ALA A 257 24.05 4.45 -24.82
C ALA A 257 22.75 4.47 -25.63
N GLY A 258 22.84 4.40 -26.94
CA GLY A 258 21.71 4.35 -27.87
C GLY A 258 20.74 5.52 -27.72
N LYS A 259 19.47 5.26 -27.52
CA LYS A 259 18.43 6.28 -27.22
C LYS A 259 18.29 6.58 -25.72
N GLY A 260 19.16 6.00 -24.89
CA GLY A 260 19.12 6.17 -23.45
C GLY A 260 18.07 5.31 -22.77
N VAL A 261 17.67 5.75 -21.59
CA VAL A 261 16.73 5.03 -20.71
C VAL A 261 15.29 5.28 -21.13
N VAL A 262 14.47 4.23 -21.12
CA VAL A 262 13.00 4.34 -21.31
C VAL A 262 12.31 4.16 -19.98
N ASP A 263 11.70 5.25 -19.44
CA ASP A 263 10.93 5.26 -18.18
C ASP A 263 9.46 5.01 -18.47
N VAL A 264 8.99 3.82 -18.15
CA VAL A 264 7.63 3.34 -18.47
C VAL A 264 6.69 3.59 -17.30
N ALA A 265 5.51 4.16 -17.61
CA ALA A 265 4.48 4.52 -16.65
C ALA A 265 5.04 5.41 -15.51
N GLY A 266 5.95 6.34 -15.85
CA GLY A 266 6.66 7.17 -14.89
C GLY A 266 5.79 8.24 -14.20
N GLY A 267 4.49 8.28 -14.46
CA GLY A 267 3.50 9.11 -13.81
C GLY A 267 3.80 10.61 -14.02
N ARG A 268 4.23 11.31 -12.94
CA ARG A 268 4.62 12.72 -13.02
C ARG A 268 6.01 12.96 -13.63
N GLY A 269 6.68 11.91 -14.12
CA GLY A 269 8.01 12.00 -14.69
C GLY A 269 9.12 12.29 -13.67
N SER A 270 8.97 11.85 -12.42
CA SER A 270 9.98 12.16 -11.39
C SER A 270 11.31 11.46 -11.63
N VAL A 271 11.30 10.20 -12.09
CA VAL A 271 12.51 9.44 -12.42
C VAL A 271 13.14 10.00 -13.70
N ALA A 272 12.32 10.20 -14.72
CA ALA A 272 12.75 10.81 -15.98
C ALA A 272 13.38 12.21 -15.76
N PHE A 273 12.83 13.03 -14.86
CA PHE A 273 13.39 14.33 -14.48
C PHE A 273 14.76 14.20 -13.79
N GLU A 274 14.94 13.23 -12.89
CA GLU A 274 16.25 12.99 -12.24
C GLU A 274 17.29 12.56 -13.29
N LEU A 275 16.93 11.69 -14.24
CA LEU A 275 17.83 11.25 -15.31
C LEU A 275 18.14 12.41 -16.28
N TRP A 276 17.14 12.98 -16.91
CA TRP A 276 17.27 13.97 -17.99
C TRP A 276 17.75 15.32 -17.51
N ASN A 277 17.04 15.96 -16.57
CA ASN A 277 17.32 17.34 -16.18
C ASN A 277 18.46 17.48 -15.16
N LYS A 278 18.61 16.50 -14.26
CA LYS A 278 19.64 16.62 -13.22
C LYS A 278 20.94 15.89 -13.57
N ARG A 279 20.87 14.70 -14.15
CA ARG A 279 22.05 13.88 -14.45
C ARG A 279 22.52 13.97 -15.89
N LYS A 280 21.76 14.65 -16.75
CA LYS A 280 22.07 14.81 -18.18
C LYS A 280 22.16 13.46 -18.92
N LEU A 281 21.41 12.46 -18.46
CA LEU A 281 21.34 11.14 -19.09
C LEU A 281 20.14 11.09 -20.04
N PRO A 282 20.30 10.60 -21.28
CA PRO A 282 19.22 10.46 -22.24
C PRO A 282 18.09 9.60 -21.66
N CYS A 283 16.87 10.12 -21.71
CA CYS A 283 15.69 9.45 -21.19
C CYS A 283 14.46 9.79 -22.03
N THR A 284 13.60 8.79 -22.29
CA THR A 284 12.27 8.98 -22.88
C THR A 284 11.22 8.46 -21.90
N LEU A 285 10.25 9.29 -21.57
CA LEU A 285 9.12 8.92 -20.71
C LEU A 285 7.97 8.34 -21.54
N ILE A 286 7.43 7.18 -21.17
CA ILE A 286 6.18 6.63 -21.70
C ILE A 286 5.12 6.73 -20.60
N GLU A 287 4.17 7.65 -20.79
CA GLU A 287 3.08 7.90 -19.84
C GLU A 287 1.91 8.54 -20.64
N PRO A 288 0.68 8.01 -20.54
CA PRO A 288 -0.46 8.54 -21.30
C PRO A 288 -0.87 9.97 -20.90
N ARG A 289 -0.55 10.39 -19.68
CA ARG A 289 -0.86 11.73 -19.17
C ARG A 289 0.31 12.68 -19.36
N PRO A 290 0.07 13.94 -19.70
CA PRO A 290 1.17 14.90 -19.84
C PRO A 290 1.91 15.13 -18.50
N ILE A 291 3.22 15.33 -18.61
CA ILE A 291 4.08 15.61 -17.44
C ILE A 291 3.57 16.83 -16.67
N LYS A 292 3.56 16.71 -15.34
CA LYS A 292 3.27 17.81 -14.41
C LYS A 292 4.43 17.99 -13.44
N LEU A 293 5.26 18.97 -13.68
CA LEU A 293 6.35 19.30 -12.78
C LEU A 293 5.85 19.75 -11.40
N SER A 294 6.52 19.30 -10.35
CA SER A 294 6.33 19.80 -8.99
C SER A 294 6.92 21.23 -8.85
N LYS A 295 6.54 21.95 -7.79
CA LYS A 295 7.10 23.28 -7.49
C LYS A 295 8.64 23.26 -7.40
N LEU A 296 9.23 22.20 -6.85
CA LEU A 296 10.68 22.05 -6.73
C LEU A 296 11.34 21.82 -8.11
N GLN A 297 10.72 21.02 -8.96
CA GLN A 297 11.19 20.80 -10.34
C GLN A 297 11.12 22.10 -11.15
N HIS A 298 10.01 22.84 -11.06
CA HIS A 298 9.92 24.17 -11.69
C HIS A 298 11.00 25.13 -11.22
N LYS A 299 11.29 25.15 -9.91
CA LYS A 299 12.38 25.98 -9.36
C LYS A 299 13.75 25.56 -9.90
N HIS A 300 13.96 24.24 -10.05
CA HIS A 300 15.21 23.71 -10.64
C HIS A 300 15.35 24.12 -12.11
N MET A 301 14.28 23.95 -12.92
CA MET A 301 14.28 24.36 -14.33
C MET A 301 14.59 25.85 -14.50
N LYS A 302 13.97 26.71 -13.71
CA LYS A 302 14.29 28.16 -13.73
C LYS A 302 15.75 28.45 -13.43
N LYS A 303 16.36 27.74 -12.49
CA LYS A 303 17.80 27.89 -12.19
C LYS A 303 18.67 27.44 -13.35
N LEU A 304 18.32 26.33 -14.02
CA LEU A 304 19.06 25.88 -15.22
C LEU A 304 18.98 26.91 -16.36
N GLN A 305 17.78 27.44 -16.63
CA GLN A 305 17.60 28.49 -17.65
C GLN A 305 18.43 29.72 -17.37
N GLN A 306 18.44 30.21 -16.11
CA GLN A 306 19.25 31.37 -15.70
C GLN A 306 20.75 31.10 -15.79
N ALA A 307 21.23 29.88 -15.53
CA ALA A 307 22.65 29.55 -15.65
C ALA A 307 23.12 29.50 -17.11
N ASN A 308 22.23 29.15 -18.04
CA ASN A 308 22.55 28.97 -19.46
C ASN A 308 22.43 30.25 -20.29
N GLU A 309 21.65 31.25 -19.83
CA GLU A 309 21.72 32.61 -20.42
C GLU A 309 23.13 33.20 -20.37
N GLN A 310 24.02 32.55 -19.58
CA GLN A 310 25.44 32.94 -19.40
C GLN A 310 26.43 32.02 -20.15
N SER A 311 25.97 30.95 -20.83
CA SER A 311 26.84 29.99 -21.54
C SER A 311 26.34 29.75 -22.98
N ASP A 312 27.24 29.78 -23.93
CA ASP A 312 26.97 29.62 -25.36
C ASP A 312 26.69 28.15 -25.80
N GLU A 313 26.70 27.21 -24.85
CA GLU A 313 26.45 25.78 -25.08
C GLU A 313 25.04 25.40 -24.63
N GLY A 314 24.08 25.43 -25.55
CA GLY A 314 22.71 24.95 -25.33
C GLY A 314 22.63 23.43 -25.20
N TYR A 315 22.39 22.90 -24.00
CA TYR A 315 22.15 21.47 -23.79
C TYR A 315 20.67 21.10 -24.02
N PRO A 316 20.36 20.01 -24.75
CA PRO A 316 18.98 19.54 -24.99
C PRO A 316 18.19 19.28 -23.70
N THR A 317 18.89 19.07 -22.58
CA THR A 317 18.33 18.72 -21.27
C THR A 317 17.70 19.88 -20.48
N GLU A 318 17.68 21.09 -21.07
CA GLU A 318 16.96 22.25 -20.51
C GLU A 318 15.47 22.21 -20.80
N SER A 319 15.09 21.47 -21.82
CA SER A 319 13.69 21.16 -22.13
C SER A 319 13.15 20.07 -21.20
N LEU A 320 11.83 19.91 -21.23
CA LEU A 320 11.21 18.75 -20.63
C LEU A 320 11.71 17.46 -21.28
N VAL A 321 11.79 16.40 -20.48
CA VAL A 321 12.12 15.08 -21.00
C VAL A 321 11.18 14.70 -22.16
N PRO A 322 11.70 14.13 -23.25
CA PRO A 322 10.87 13.59 -24.33
C PRO A 322 9.83 12.62 -23.82
N GLN A 323 8.58 12.80 -24.26
CA GLN A 323 7.46 11.98 -23.80
C GLN A 323 6.70 11.34 -24.96
N VAL A 324 6.42 10.04 -24.85
CA VAL A 324 5.46 9.30 -25.65
C VAL A 324 4.17 9.17 -24.85
N MET A 325 3.09 9.84 -25.26
CA MET A 325 1.80 9.78 -24.60
C MET A 325 1.02 8.53 -25.02
N ALA A 326 1.38 7.38 -24.43
CA ALA A 326 0.77 6.09 -24.72
C ALA A 326 0.73 5.20 -23.46
N LEU A 327 -0.20 4.25 -23.44
CA LEU A 327 -0.16 3.13 -22.53
C LEU A 327 0.88 2.13 -22.99
N PHE A 328 1.71 1.65 -22.08
CA PHE A 328 2.68 0.62 -22.40
C PHE A 328 2.08 -0.76 -22.12
N ASN A 329 1.80 -1.50 -23.17
CA ASN A 329 1.43 -2.90 -23.14
C ASN A 329 2.08 -3.64 -24.31
N THR A 330 2.20 -4.96 -24.22
CA THR A 330 2.87 -5.77 -25.25
C THR A 330 2.09 -5.83 -26.55
N ASP A 331 0.78 -5.67 -26.49
CA ASP A 331 -0.11 -5.90 -27.63
C ASP A 331 -0.21 -4.68 -28.54
N THR A 332 -0.65 -3.54 -27.99
CA THR A 332 -0.94 -2.36 -28.80
C THR A 332 0.22 -1.37 -28.90
N PHE A 333 1.10 -1.30 -27.87
CA PHE A 333 2.22 -0.37 -27.90
C PHE A 333 3.25 -0.78 -28.98
N LEU A 334 3.54 -2.07 -29.07
CA LEU A 334 4.53 -2.62 -30.01
C LEU A 334 3.99 -2.85 -31.43
N GLU A 335 2.77 -2.45 -31.75
CA GLU A 335 2.25 -2.43 -33.11
C GLU A 335 2.88 -1.32 -33.97
N LYS A 336 3.28 -0.21 -33.33
CA LYS A 336 3.87 0.93 -34.01
C LYS A 336 5.38 0.75 -34.19
N THR A 337 5.86 0.84 -35.41
CA THR A 337 7.29 0.71 -35.76
C THR A 337 8.17 1.65 -34.93
N GLU A 338 7.75 2.90 -34.74
CA GLU A 338 8.46 3.92 -33.96
C GLU A 338 8.63 3.53 -32.49
N HIS A 339 7.62 2.85 -31.91
CA HIS A 339 7.67 2.37 -30.53
C HIS A 339 8.58 1.13 -30.39
N VAL A 340 8.55 0.24 -31.39
CA VAL A 340 9.48 -0.90 -31.45
C VAL A 340 10.92 -0.39 -31.55
N GLN A 341 11.21 0.55 -32.42
CA GLN A 341 12.53 1.17 -32.56
C GLN A 341 12.99 1.85 -31.26
N LEU A 342 12.08 2.52 -30.54
CA LEU A 342 12.38 3.12 -29.23
C LEU A 342 12.84 2.06 -28.22
N VAL A 343 12.14 0.93 -28.13
CA VAL A 343 12.47 -0.18 -27.23
C VAL A 343 13.77 -0.87 -27.65
N GLU A 344 13.95 -1.13 -28.95
CA GLU A 344 15.16 -1.75 -29.52
C GLU A 344 16.42 -0.90 -29.32
N GLN A 345 16.29 0.42 -29.40
CA GLN A 345 17.41 1.35 -29.27
C GLN A 345 17.60 1.82 -27.79
N ALA A 346 16.71 1.42 -26.88
CA ALA A 346 16.86 1.72 -25.46
C ALA A 346 18.12 1.06 -24.88
N SER A 347 18.83 1.79 -24.03
CA SER A 347 19.93 1.25 -23.25
C SER A 347 19.43 0.44 -22.04
N LEU A 348 18.32 0.88 -21.43
CA LEU A 348 17.69 0.28 -20.26
C LEU A 348 16.19 0.62 -20.27
N ILE A 349 15.35 -0.36 -19.91
CA ILE A 349 13.91 -0.13 -19.72
C ILE A 349 13.63 -0.14 -18.22
N ILE A 350 13.01 0.91 -17.71
CA ILE A 350 12.72 1.03 -16.28
C ILE A 350 11.25 1.29 -15.99
N GLY A 351 10.86 0.97 -14.76
CA GLY A 351 9.55 1.34 -14.24
C GLY A 351 9.54 1.39 -12.71
N MET A 352 9.33 2.57 -12.14
CA MET A 352 9.19 2.73 -10.69
C MET A 352 7.73 2.82 -10.30
N HIS A 353 7.19 1.74 -9.76
CA HIS A 353 5.76 1.56 -9.48
C HIS A 353 4.90 1.71 -10.75
N PRO A 354 5.18 0.94 -11.81
CA PRO A 354 4.53 1.10 -13.09
C PRO A 354 3.13 0.48 -13.13
N ASP A 355 2.56 0.14 -11.99
CA ASP A 355 1.23 -0.43 -11.82
C ASP A 355 0.99 -1.61 -12.80
N GLU A 356 0.05 -1.46 -13.72
CA GLU A 356 -0.35 -2.50 -14.68
C GLU A 356 0.72 -2.82 -15.73
N ALA A 357 1.61 -1.87 -16.04
CA ALA A 357 2.66 -2.06 -17.02
C ALA A 357 3.84 -2.92 -16.53
N THR A 358 3.84 -3.32 -15.23
CA THR A 358 4.93 -4.09 -14.62
C THR A 358 5.35 -5.30 -15.46
N GLU A 359 4.41 -6.15 -15.82
CA GLU A 359 4.68 -7.37 -16.60
C GLU A 359 5.10 -7.06 -18.03
N ALA A 360 4.41 -6.13 -18.69
CA ALA A 360 4.70 -5.73 -20.05
C ALA A 360 6.14 -5.19 -20.22
N ILE A 361 6.69 -4.52 -19.19
CA ILE A 361 8.08 -4.07 -19.19
C ILE A 361 9.04 -5.26 -19.24
N LEU A 362 8.83 -6.28 -18.39
CA LEU A 362 9.67 -7.47 -18.39
C LEU A 362 9.57 -8.21 -19.72
N ASP A 363 8.35 -8.42 -20.21
CA ASP A 363 8.11 -9.16 -21.46
C ASP A 363 8.75 -8.46 -22.67
N ALA A 364 8.63 -7.14 -22.78
CA ALA A 364 9.29 -6.36 -23.81
C ALA A 364 10.82 -6.42 -23.66
N ALA A 365 11.35 -6.26 -22.44
CA ALA A 365 12.78 -6.31 -22.21
C ALA A 365 13.38 -7.69 -22.51
N ILE A 366 12.67 -8.76 -22.18
CA ILE A 366 13.09 -10.14 -22.51
C ILE A 366 13.04 -10.35 -24.02
N LYS A 367 11.93 -9.97 -24.68
CA LYS A 367 11.74 -10.12 -26.13
C LYS A 367 12.84 -9.43 -26.94
N PHE A 368 13.26 -8.23 -26.54
CA PHE A 368 14.27 -7.44 -27.23
C PHE A 368 15.68 -7.57 -26.62
N SER A 369 15.90 -8.55 -25.74
CA SER A 369 17.17 -8.80 -25.03
C SER A 369 17.74 -7.54 -24.37
N LYS A 370 16.87 -6.68 -23.80
CA LYS A 370 17.25 -5.44 -23.12
C LYS A 370 17.46 -5.65 -21.62
N PRO A 371 18.40 -4.95 -21.00
CA PRO A 371 18.42 -4.84 -19.56
C PRO A 371 17.20 -4.07 -19.08
N PHE A 372 16.78 -4.35 -17.85
CA PHE A 372 15.65 -3.64 -17.24
C PHE A 372 15.81 -3.49 -15.72
N ALA A 373 15.06 -2.55 -15.14
CA ALA A 373 14.91 -2.41 -13.70
C ALA A 373 13.49 -1.94 -13.35
N VAL A 374 12.75 -2.76 -12.59
CA VAL A 374 11.35 -2.48 -12.25
C VAL A 374 11.13 -2.63 -10.75
N VAL A 375 10.43 -1.67 -10.16
CA VAL A 375 9.96 -1.74 -8.77
C VAL A 375 8.47 -2.07 -8.76
N PRO A 376 8.07 -3.35 -8.65
CA PRO A 376 6.66 -3.75 -8.64
C PRO A 376 5.91 -3.18 -7.42
N CYS A 377 4.63 -2.88 -7.56
CA CYS A 377 3.86 -2.33 -6.44
C CYS A 377 2.51 -3.02 -6.22
N CYS A 378 1.76 -3.30 -7.28
CA CYS A 378 0.37 -3.74 -7.23
C CYS A 378 0.19 -5.07 -8.00
N VAL A 379 -0.65 -5.95 -7.47
CA VAL A 379 -0.83 -7.31 -8.01
C VAL A 379 -1.84 -7.34 -9.15
N PHE A 380 -2.94 -6.58 -9.03
CA PHE A 380 -4.05 -6.57 -10.00
C PHE A 380 -4.57 -7.97 -10.39
N GLY A 381 -4.71 -8.86 -9.39
CA GLY A 381 -5.03 -10.28 -9.62
C GLY A 381 -6.32 -10.53 -10.43
N GLN A 382 -7.32 -9.65 -10.30
CA GLN A 382 -8.57 -9.73 -11.08
C GLN A 382 -8.36 -9.28 -12.53
N LYS A 383 -7.53 -8.27 -12.76
CA LYS A 383 -7.24 -7.75 -14.11
C LYS A 383 -6.36 -8.68 -14.93
N PHE A 384 -5.48 -9.43 -14.26
CA PHE A 384 -4.55 -10.38 -14.89
C PHE A 384 -4.82 -11.83 -14.41
N PRO A 385 -5.99 -12.41 -14.73
CA PRO A 385 -6.39 -13.72 -14.26
C PRO A 385 -5.54 -14.86 -14.85
N HIS A 386 -4.81 -14.60 -15.93
CA HIS A 386 -3.90 -15.54 -16.58
C HIS A 386 -2.63 -15.83 -15.78
N ARG A 387 -2.23 -14.94 -14.87
CA ARG A 387 -1.01 -15.13 -14.08
C ARG A 387 -1.13 -16.35 -13.16
N ARG A 388 -0.21 -17.28 -13.35
CA ARG A 388 -0.12 -18.52 -12.56
C ARG A 388 1.31 -18.74 -12.09
N LEU A 389 1.46 -19.27 -10.88
CA LEU A 389 2.72 -19.83 -10.40
C LEU A 389 2.99 -21.19 -11.03
N ALA A 390 4.18 -21.75 -10.84
CA ALA A 390 4.57 -23.04 -11.37
C ALA A 390 3.66 -24.20 -10.91
N ASP A 391 3.06 -24.07 -9.72
CA ASP A 391 2.10 -25.02 -9.16
C ASP A 391 0.66 -24.83 -9.70
N GLY A 392 0.44 -23.91 -10.64
CA GLY A 392 -0.86 -23.56 -11.21
C GLY A 392 -1.70 -22.60 -10.37
N SER A 393 -1.25 -22.22 -9.16
CA SER A 393 -1.99 -21.31 -8.28
C SER A 393 -2.03 -19.87 -8.85
N LYS A 394 -3.10 -19.12 -8.50
CA LYS A 394 -3.29 -17.74 -8.95
C LYS A 394 -2.34 -16.78 -8.24
N VAL A 395 -1.86 -15.78 -8.96
CA VAL A 395 -1.05 -14.67 -8.42
C VAL A 395 -1.96 -13.64 -7.75
N LEU A 396 -2.16 -13.76 -6.43
CA LEU A 396 -3.07 -12.91 -5.65
C LEU A 396 -2.36 -12.06 -4.59
N SER A 397 -1.12 -12.40 -4.23
CA SER A 397 -0.32 -11.66 -3.24
C SER A 397 0.88 -10.99 -3.88
N TYR A 398 1.47 -10.01 -3.18
CA TYR A 398 2.70 -9.37 -3.64
C TYR A 398 3.86 -10.38 -3.74
N LYS A 399 3.97 -11.30 -2.79
CA LYS A 399 4.97 -12.39 -2.81
C LYS A 399 4.81 -13.25 -4.06
N ASN A 400 3.58 -13.70 -4.36
CA ASN A 400 3.29 -14.46 -5.57
C ASN A 400 3.62 -13.67 -6.85
N LEU A 401 3.37 -12.34 -6.87
CA LEU A 401 3.73 -11.50 -8.01
C LEU A 401 5.24 -11.48 -8.23
N ILE A 402 6.03 -11.30 -7.18
CA ILE A 402 7.49 -11.30 -7.28
C ILE A 402 8.00 -12.66 -7.77
N GLU A 403 7.49 -13.75 -7.22
CA GLU A 403 7.83 -15.12 -7.65
C GLU A 403 7.49 -15.36 -9.12
N TYR A 404 6.29 -14.97 -9.55
CA TYR A 404 5.84 -15.05 -10.93
C TYR A 404 6.74 -14.25 -11.89
N LEU A 405 7.11 -13.02 -11.53
CA LEU A 405 7.95 -12.17 -12.36
C LEU A 405 9.38 -12.70 -12.46
N ILE A 406 9.95 -13.21 -11.37
CA ILE A 406 11.29 -13.82 -11.36
C ILE A 406 11.32 -15.07 -12.25
N ALA A 407 10.27 -15.88 -12.23
CA ALA A 407 10.19 -17.11 -13.03
C ALA A 407 10.18 -16.85 -14.56
N LYS A 408 9.96 -15.61 -15.00
CA LYS A 408 9.97 -15.27 -16.45
C LYS A 408 11.35 -15.38 -17.11
N HIS A 409 12.43 -15.24 -16.34
CA HIS A 409 13.80 -15.36 -16.90
C HIS A 409 14.82 -15.68 -15.79
N PRO A 410 15.76 -16.64 -16.02
CA PRO A 410 16.72 -17.10 -14.99
C PRO A 410 17.67 -16.01 -14.50
N ASN A 411 17.99 -15.01 -15.32
CA ASN A 411 18.92 -13.93 -14.99
C ASN A 411 18.23 -12.70 -14.36
N ILE A 412 17.01 -12.84 -13.84
CA ILE A 412 16.36 -11.77 -13.07
C ILE A 412 16.90 -11.79 -11.66
N GLU A 413 17.53 -10.69 -11.30
CA GLU A 413 18.07 -10.43 -9.97
C GLU A 413 17.07 -9.56 -9.15
N LYS A 414 17.24 -9.55 -7.82
CA LYS A 414 16.49 -8.69 -6.91
C LYS A 414 17.41 -7.88 -6.02
N ALA A 415 17.04 -6.65 -5.72
CA ALA A 415 17.68 -5.80 -4.72
C ALA A 415 16.63 -4.98 -3.97
N PHE A 416 17.00 -4.43 -2.81
CA PHE A 416 16.16 -3.53 -2.03
C PHE A 416 16.72 -2.12 -2.04
N LEU A 417 15.84 -1.13 -2.14
CA LEU A 417 16.20 0.27 -2.18
C LEU A 417 15.91 0.95 -0.83
N PRO A 418 16.75 1.90 -0.37
CA PRO A 418 16.61 2.49 0.95
C PRO A 418 15.52 3.58 1.02
N PHE A 419 14.28 3.27 0.57
CA PHE A 419 13.12 4.16 0.70
C PHE A 419 11.87 3.46 1.22
N ASP A 420 10.90 4.25 1.69
CA ASP A 420 9.65 3.77 2.27
C ASP A 420 8.69 3.14 1.27
N GLY A 421 8.03 2.07 1.67
CA GLY A 421 6.98 1.38 0.91
C GLY A 421 7.50 0.17 0.16
N LYS A 422 6.96 -0.10 -1.03
CA LYS A 422 7.44 -1.18 -1.91
C LYS A 422 8.75 -0.73 -2.53
N ASN A 423 9.84 -1.33 -2.11
CA ASN A 423 11.22 -0.93 -2.42
C ASN A 423 12.07 -2.05 -3.02
N LEU A 424 11.47 -3.21 -3.28
CA LEU A 424 12.14 -4.30 -4.00
C LEU A 424 12.19 -3.94 -5.48
N VAL A 425 13.38 -4.00 -6.07
CA VAL A 425 13.61 -3.87 -7.51
C VAL A 425 13.95 -5.23 -8.10
N LEU A 426 13.30 -5.59 -9.20
CA LEU A 426 13.66 -6.69 -10.08
C LEU A 426 14.42 -6.12 -11.26
N PHE A 427 15.56 -6.71 -11.59
CA PHE A 427 16.38 -6.20 -12.67
C PHE A 427 17.13 -7.30 -13.41
N ARG A 428 17.53 -7.03 -14.63
CA ARG A 428 18.40 -7.88 -15.44
C ARG A 428 19.52 -7.02 -16.01
N ARG A 429 20.75 -7.46 -15.85
CA ARG A 429 21.91 -6.84 -16.46
C ARG A 429 21.97 -7.14 -17.97
N PRO A 430 22.71 -6.34 -18.75
CA PRO A 430 22.99 -6.71 -20.13
C PRO A 430 23.73 -8.05 -20.14
N GLU A 431 23.44 -8.88 -21.13
CA GLU A 431 24.22 -10.08 -21.35
C GLU A 431 25.63 -9.63 -21.68
N SER A 432 26.63 -10.07 -20.88
CA SER A 432 28.02 -9.85 -21.20
C SER A 432 28.25 -10.50 -22.56
N CYS A 433 28.66 -9.72 -23.57
CA CYS A 433 29.29 -10.30 -24.75
C CYS A 433 30.47 -11.14 -24.25
N ASN A 434 30.30 -12.43 -24.18
CA ASN A 434 31.44 -13.34 -24.12
C ASN A 434 32.23 -13.09 -25.40
N LYS A 435 33.23 -12.22 -25.32
CA LYS A 435 34.33 -12.27 -26.27
C LYS A 435 34.95 -13.64 -26.05
N GLN A 436 34.56 -14.58 -26.91
CA GLN A 436 35.37 -15.76 -27.15
C GLN A 436 36.64 -15.20 -27.77
N ASP A 437 37.73 -15.20 -26.98
CA ASP A 437 39.08 -15.13 -27.48
C ASP A 437 39.45 -16.48 -28.11
#